data_dd69a8fba83ce5e6d7e69aef7abeb4e6
#
_entry.id   dd69a8fba83ce5e6d7e69aef7abeb4e6
#
_cell.length_a   1.000
_cell.length_b   1.000
_cell.length_c   1.000
_cell.angle_alpha   90.00
_cell.angle_beta   90.00
_cell.angle_gamma   90.00
#
_symmetry.space_group_name_H-M   'P 1'
#
loop_
_entity.id
_entity.type
_entity.pdbx_description
1 polymer ?
#
loop_
_entity_poly.entity_id
_entity_poly.type
_entity_poly.pdbx_seq_one_letter_code
_entity_poly.pdbx_strand_id
1 'polypeptide(L)'
;MRKDIIKASAACLCIGALTSCSTSKPLYSWYDYEDATYTYSKKPTPEQYDKMIATYVKIGEKQNGLRGKVPPGFNAEYGYQLYKEGKKEEGLKYLNKEIEDYPESKVYISRIIKQIEKQ
;
A
#
# COMPACT_ATOMS: atom_id res chain seq x y z
N MET A 1 55.22 -6.32 13.71
CA MET A 1 54.61 -7.07 12.60
C MET A 1 53.32 -7.76 12.97
N ARG A 2 53.30 -8.70 13.94
CA ARG A 2 52.07 -9.41 14.32
C ARG A 2 50.92 -8.51 14.83
N LYS A 3 51.24 -7.47 15.61
CA LYS A 3 50.25 -6.52 16.14
C LYS A 3 49.62 -5.62 15.07
N ASP A 4 50.35 -5.31 14.03
CA ASP A 4 49.89 -4.45 12.93
C ASP A 4 48.99 -5.24 11.95
N ILE A 5 49.31 -6.51 11.76
CA ILE A 5 48.48 -7.44 10.96
C ILE A 5 47.10 -7.66 11.62
N ILE A 6 47.06 -7.82 12.95
CA ILE A 6 45.85 -8.00 13.72
C ILE A 6 44.97 -6.74 13.67
N LYS A 7 45.58 -5.55 13.75
CA LYS A 7 44.87 -4.28 13.62
C LYS A 7 44.29 -4.05 12.23
N ALA A 8 45.04 -4.42 11.18
CA ALA A 8 44.57 -4.35 9.80
C ALA A 8 43.43 -5.31 9.53
N SER A 9 43.49 -6.54 10.06
CA SER A 9 42.41 -7.53 9.93
C SER A 9 41.14 -7.12 10.66
N ALA A 10 41.26 -6.54 11.85
CA ALA A 10 40.11 -6.02 12.60
C ALA A 10 39.44 -4.83 11.90
N ALA A 11 40.22 -3.93 11.29
CA ALA A 11 39.68 -2.82 10.51
C ALA A 11 38.93 -3.28 9.24
N CYS A 12 39.43 -4.29 8.53
CA CYS A 12 38.76 -4.88 7.38
C CYS A 12 37.45 -5.56 7.74
N LEU A 13 37.35 -6.23 8.90
CA LEU A 13 36.12 -6.84 9.39
C LEU A 13 35.04 -5.80 9.72
N CYS A 14 35.43 -4.67 10.29
CA CYS A 14 34.49 -3.57 10.59
C CYS A 14 33.94 -2.89 9.33
N ILE A 15 34.73 -2.75 8.26
CA ILE A 15 34.28 -2.16 6.98
C ILE A 15 33.32 -3.09 6.25
N GLY A 16 33.52 -4.41 6.30
CA GLY A 16 32.62 -5.40 5.71
C GLY A 16 31.23 -5.44 6.35
N ALA A 17 31.12 -5.10 7.64
CA ALA A 17 29.82 -5.08 8.35
C ALA A 17 28.93 -3.88 7.97
N LEU A 18 29.48 -2.80 7.41
CA LEU A 18 28.74 -1.60 7.04
C LEU A 18 28.08 -1.69 5.65
N THR A 19 28.42 -2.68 4.85
CA THR A 19 27.84 -2.89 3.50
C THR A 19 26.59 -3.76 3.49
N SER A 20 26.10 -4.19 4.65
CA SER A 20 24.94 -5.11 4.78
C SER A 20 23.57 -4.43 4.68
N CYS A 21 23.48 -3.17 4.26
CA CYS A 21 22.21 -2.55 3.88
C CYS A 21 21.86 -2.91 2.43
N SER A 22 21.43 -4.14 2.18
CA SER A 22 20.75 -4.45 0.92
C SER A 22 19.38 -3.77 0.95
N THR A 23 19.13 -2.86 0.00
CA THR A 23 17.79 -2.31 -0.25
C THR A 23 16.89 -3.45 -0.69
N SER A 24 16.11 -4.02 0.23
CA SER A 24 15.12 -5.02 -0.10
C SER A 24 14.01 -4.38 -0.93
N LYS A 25 13.58 -5.07 -2.00
CA LYS A 25 12.42 -4.65 -2.77
C LYS A 25 11.20 -4.54 -1.84
N PRO A 26 10.38 -3.47 -1.91
CA PRO A 26 9.23 -3.31 -1.04
C PRO A 26 8.19 -4.41 -1.27
N LEU A 27 7.41 -4.74 -0.24
CA LEU A 27 6.35 -5.75 -0.32
C LEU A 27 5.24 -5.33 -1.29
N TYR A 28 4.88 -4.04 -1.29
CA TYR A 28 3.83 -3.45 -2.09
C TYR A 28 4.30 -2.16 -2.75
N SER A 29 3.70 -1.80 -3.89
CA SER A 29 3.93 -0.52 -4.55
C SER A 29 2.86 0.47 -4.13
N TRP A 30 3.21 1.41 -3.25
CA TRP A 30 2.31 2.43 -2.73
C TRP A 30 2.28 3.71 -3.57
N TYR A 31 3.32 3.93 -4.40
CA TYR A 31 3.50 5.16 -5.18
C TYR A 31 3.34 6.41 -4.31
N ASP A 32 2.54 7.37 -4.76
CA ASP A 32 2.29 8.64 -4.06
C ASP A 32 1.08 8.58 -3.11
N TYR A 33 0.70 7.38 -2.64
CA TYR A 33 -0.50 7.16 -1.83
C TYR A 33 -0.57 8.06 -0.59
N GLU A 34 0.51 8.14 0.18
CA GLU A 34 0.55 8.92 1.41
C GLU A 34 0.33 10.42 1.13
N ASP A 35 1.05 10.97 0.15
CA ASP A 35 0.91 12.39 -0.22
C ASP A 35 -0.48 12.69 -0.79
N ALA A 36 -0.97 11.87 -1.71
CA ALA A 36 -2.26 12.06 -2.37
C ALA A 36 -3.43 12.00 -1.37
N THR A 37 -3.45 11.01 -0.47
CA THR A 37 -4.50 10.85 0.54
C THR A 37 -4.43 11.93 1.60
N TYR A 38 -3.23 12.29 2.07
CA TYR A 38 -3.02 13.36 3.03
C TYR A 38 -3.47 14.71 2.48
N THR A 39 -3.04 15.04 1.25
CA THR A 39 -3.39 16.33 0.62
C THR A 39 -4.89 16.45 0.41
N TYR A 40 -5.56 15.39 -0.05
CA TYR A 40 -7.02 15.37 -0.17
C TYR A 40 -7.71 15.53 1.18
N SER A 41 -7.22 14.88 2.24
CA SER A 41 -7.80 15.00 3.59
C SER A 41 -7.70 16.42 4.16
N LYS A 42 -6.63 17.14 3.84
CA LYS A 42 -6.41 18.53 4.27
C LYS A 42 -7.22 19.53 3.47
N LYS A 43 -7.34 19.33 2.17
CA LYS A 43 -8.03 20.23 1.24
C LYS A 43 -8.82 19.42 0.21
N PRO A 44 -10.04 18.98 0.54
CA PRO A 44 -10.86 18.15 -0.36
C PRO A 44 -11.39 18.96 -1.53
N THR A 45 -10.58 19.11 -2.57
CA THR A 45 -10.97 19.72 -3.84
C THR A 45 -11.13 18.64 -4.91
N PRO A 46 -11.92 18.90 -5.98
CA PRO A 46 -12.03 17.97 -7.11
C PRO A 46 -10.68 17.59 -7.70
N GLU A 47 -9.75 18.54 -7.83
CA GLU A 47 -8.40 18.28 -8.33
C GLU A 47 -7.62 17.31 -7.43
N GLN A 48 -7.70 17.47 -6.10
CA GLN A 48 -7.01 16.59 -5.17
C GLN A 48 -7.67 15.19 -5.12
N TYR A 49 -8.98 15.15 -5.27
CA TYR A 49 -9.71 13.89 -5.44
C TYR A 49 -9.23 13.12 -6.67
N ASP A 50 -9.15 13.78 -7.82
CA ASP A 50 -8.70 13.16 -9.08
C ASP A 50 -7.27 12.62 -8.96
N LYS A 51 -6.37 13.35 -8.31
CA LYS A 51 -4.99 12.88 -8.02
C LYS A 51 -4.98 11.64 -7.12
N MET A 52 -5.80 11.62 -6.08
CA MET A 52 -5.94 10.48 -5.18
C MET A 52 -6.47 9.25 -5.93
N ILE A 53 -7.52 9.41 -6.73
CA ILE A 53 -8.09 8.31 -7.53
C ILE A 53 -7.10 7.82 -8.58
N ALA A 54 -6.38 8.70 -9.26
CA ALA A 54 -5.33 8.32 -10.21
C ALA A 54 -4.23 7.47 -9.54
N THR A 55 -3.87 7.81 -8.31
CA THR A 55 -2.93 7.02 -7.50
C THR A 55 -3.52 5.65 -7.15
N TYR A 56 -4.80 5.57 -6.78
CA TYR A 56 -5.47 4.29 -6.49
C TYR A 56 -5.52 3.39 -7.72
N VAL A 57 -5.87 3.94 -8.89
CA VAL A 57 -5.82 3.19 -10.16
C VAL A 57 -4.42 2.64 -10.42
N LYS A 58 -3.39 3.47 -10.25
CA LYS A 58 -1.99 3.05 -10.42
C LYS A 58 -1.59 1.92 -9.45
N ILE A 59 -2.00 1.99 -8.18
CA ILE A 59 -1.76 0.93 -7.19
C ILE A 59 -2.46 -0.36 -7.61
N GLY A 60 -3.72 -0.28 -8.04
CA GLY A 60 -4.49 -1.45 -8.46
C GLY A 60 -3.95 -2.16 -9.71
N GLU A 61 -3.45 -1.39 -10.68
CA GLU A 61 -3.01 -1.91 -11.98
C GLU A 61 -1.53 -2.25 -12.06
N LYS A 62 -0.67 -1.59 -11.27
CA LYS A 62 0.79 -1.65 -11.43
C LYS A 62 1.50 -2.06 -10.14
N GLN A 63 1.15 -3.22 -9.59
CA GLN A 63 1.84 -3.77 -8.43
C GLN A 63 3.18 -4.42 -8.83
N ASN A 64 4.28 -3.79 -8.45
CA ASN A 64 5.64 -4.28 -8.66
C ASN A 64 6.33 -4.73 -7.36
N GLY A 65 5.61 -4.76 -6.24
CA GLY A 65 6.10 -5.24 -4.96
C GLY A 65 6.31 -6.76 -4.94
N LEU A 66 7.01 -7.26 -3.92
CA LEU A 66 7.29 -8.70 -3.78
C LEU A 66 6.03 -9.57 -3.70
N ARG A 67 4.93 -9.03 -3.17
CA ARG A 67 3.66 -9.76 -3.01
C ARG A 67 2.88 -9.92 -4.31
N GLY A 68 3.12 -9.09 -5.33
CA GLY A 68 2.43 -9.16 -6.61
C GLY A 68 0.92 -8.90 -6.57
N LYS A 69 0.42 -8.36 -5.46
CA LYS A 69 -1.00 -7.98 -5.26
C LYS A 69 -1.10 -6.68 -4.46
N VAL A 70 -2.26 -6.04 -4.48
CA VAL A 70 -2.49 -4.81 -3.72
C VAL A 70 -2.37 -5.04 -2.21
N PRO A 71 -2.02 -3.99 -1.43
CA PRO A 71 -1.94 -4.11 0.02
C PRO A 71 -3.27 -4.47 0.67
N PRO A 72 -3.26 -5.15 1.86
CA PRO A 72 -4.47 -5.41 2.62
C PRO A 72 -5.23 -4.10 2.95
N GLY A 73 -6.54 -4.10 2.78
CA GLY A 73 -7.39 -2.93 3.02
C GLY A 73 -7.51 -1.97 1.83
N PHE A 74 -6.62 -2.03 0.85
CA PHE A 74 -6.62 -1.12 -0.29
C PHE A 74 -7.93 -1.19 -1.11
N ASN A 75 -8.36 -2.40 -1.49
CA ASN A 75 -9.60 -2.57 -2.25
C ASN A 75 -10.83 -2.09 -1.46
N ALA A 76 -10.83 -2.27 -0.14
CA ALA A 76 -11.91 -1.79 0.72
C ALA A 76 -11.96 -0.26 0.76
N GLU A 77 -10.82 0.40 0.89
CA GLU A 77 -10.74 1.87 0.89
C GLU A 77 -11.16 2.45 -0.47
N TYR A 78 -10.63 1.91 -1.56
CA TYR A 78 -11.00 2.36 -2.91
C TYR A 78 -12.48 2.13 -3.19
N GLY A 79 -13.01 0.96 -2.84
CA GLY A 79 -14.43 0.64 -2.99
C GLY A 79 -15.33 1.59 -2.21
N TYR A 80 -14.94 1.97 -1.00
CA TYR A 80 -15.68 2.95 -0.19
C TYR A 80 -15.63 4.36 -0.77
N GLN A 81 -14.50 4.80 -1.35
CA GLN A 81 -14.42 6.09 -2.06
C GLN A 81 -15.36 6.12 -3.27
N LEU A 82 -15.38 5.06 -4.07
CA LEU A 82 -16.29 4.94 -5.21
C LEU A 82 -17.77 4.99 -4.78
N TYR A 83 -18.12 4.30 -3.68
CA TYR A 83 -19.46 4.38 -3.11
C TYR A 83 -19.85 5.81 -2.71
N LYS A 84 -18.98 6.55 -2.04
CA LYS A 84 -19.22 7.95 -1.67
C LYS A 84 -19.46 8.87 -2.88
N GLU A 85 -18.87 8.54 -4.03
CA GLU A 85 -19.09 9.23 -5.30
C GLU A 85 -20.36 8.79 -6.03
N GLY A 86 -21.20 7.98 -5.43
CA GLY A 86 -22.42 7.46 -6.04
C GLY A 86 -22.23 6.26 -6.97
N LYS A 87 -21.01 5.75 -7.10
CA LYS A 87 -20.67 4.56 -7.90
C LYS A 87 -20.84 3.27 -7.07
N LYS A 88 -22.08 3.03 -6.63
CA LYS A 88 -22.40 1.96 -5.67
C LYS A 88 -21.96 0.58 -6.15
N GLU A 89 -22.33 0.21 -7.37
CA GLU A 89 -22.02 -1.10 -7.95
C GLU A 89 -20.50 -1.36 -8.04
N GLU A 90 -19.77 -0.36 -8.50
CA GLU A 90 -18.32 -0.43 -8.62
C GLU A 90 -17.65 -0.51 -7.24
N GLY A 91 -18.14 0.28 -6.28
CA GLY A 91 -17.69 0.23 -4.89
C GLY A 91 -17.89 -1.14 -4.26
N LEU A 92 -19.06 -1.76 -4.43
CA LEU A 92 -19.35 -3.11 -3.95
C LEU A 92 -18.42 -4.16 -4.58
N LYS A 93 -18.09 -4.02 -5.87
CA LYS A 93 -17.14 -4.91 -6.55
C LYS A 93 -15.77 -4.90 -5.87
N TYR A 94 -15.24 -3.72 -5.54
CA TYR A 94 -13.95 -3.61 -4.85
C TYR A 94 -14.00 -4.12 -3.41
N LEU A 95 -15.10 -3.89 -2.68
CA LEU A 95 -15.27 -4.46 -1.34
C LEU A 95 -15.27 -6.00 -1.37
N ASN A 96 -15.94 -6.62 -2.35
CA ASN A 96 -15.90 -8.07 -2.53
C ASN A 96 -14.50 -8.55 -2.94
N LYS A 97 -13.79 -7.80 -3.77
CA LYS A 97 -12.39 -8.09 -4.14
C LYS A 97 -11.47 -8.09 -2.93
N GLU A 98 -11.68 -7.22 -1.94
CA GLU A 98 -10.93 -7.27 -0.68
C GLU A 98 -11.11 -8.60 0.05
N ILE A 99 -12.34 -9.13 0.09
CA ILE A 99 -12.61 -10.43 0.71
C ILE A 99 -11.95 -11.58 -0.07
N GLU A 100 -11.89 -11.48 -1.39
CA GLU A 100 -11.23 -12.49 -2.24
C GLU A 100 -9.72 -12.50 -2.02
N ASP A 101 -9.09 -11.31 -2.02
CA ASP A 101 -7.65 -11.16 -1.86
C ASP A 101 -7.19 -11.42 -0.41
N TYR A 102 -8.05 -11.11 0.57
CA TYR A 102 -7.80 -11.17 2.02
C TYR A 102 -9.01 -11.74 2.77
N PRO A 103 -9.20 -13.09 2.76
CA PRO A 103 -10.37 -13.75 3.35
C PRO A 103 -10.59 -13.45 4.84
N GLU A 104 -9.53 -13.10 5.57
CA GLU A 104 -9.59 -12.68 6.96
C GLU A 104 -10.40 -11.38 7.18
N SER A 105 -10.52 -10.56 6.14
CA SER A 105 -11.30 -9.31 6.18
C SER A 105 -12.83 -9.52 6.09
N LYS A 106 -13.26 -10.72 5.73
CA LYS A 106 -14.66 -11.06 5.40
C LYS A 106 -15.68 -10.58 6.44
N VAL A 107 -15.42 -10.82 7.71
CA VAL A 107 -16.37 -10.46 8.79
C VAL A 107 -16.61 -8.96 8.82
N TYR A 108 -15.53 -8.17 8.73
CA TYR A 108 -15.61 -6.71 8.77
C TYR A 108 -16.20 -6.13 7.47
N ILE A 109 -15.68 -6.53 6.33
CA ILE A 109 -16.12 -6.01 5.02
C ILE A 109 -17.58 -6.38 4.72
N SER A 110 -18.03 -7.58 5.08
CA SER A 110 -19.45 -7.97 4.91
C SER A 110 -20.42 -7.08 5.69
N ARG A 111 -20.00 -6.53 6.84
CA ARG A 111 -20.81 -5.56 7.58
C ARG A 111 -20.95 -4.24 6.81
N ILE A 112 -19.87 -3.76 6.22
CA ILE A 112 -19.87 -2.55 5.38
C ILE A 112 -20.78 -2.76 4.17
N ILE A 113 -20.64 -3.87 3.45
CA ILE A 113 -21.49 -4.21 2.30
C ILE A 113 -22.97 -4.18 2.67
N LYS A 114 -23.36 -4.85 3.77
CA LYS A 114 -24.74 -4.84 4.26
C LYS A 114 -25.29 -3.45 4.61
N GLN A 115 -24.43 -2.55 5.10
CA GLN A 115 -24.83 -1.17 5.35
C GLN A 115 -25.07 -0.39 4.06
N ILE A 116 -24.21 -0.58 3.07
CA ILE A 116 -24.32 0.04 1.75
C ILE A 116 -25.57 -0.45 1.00
N GLU A 117 -25.86 -1.74 1.07
CA GLU A 117 -27.02 -2.34 0.40
C GLU A 117 -28.39 -1.88 0.97
N LYS A 118 -28.41 -1.46 2.23
CA LYS A 118 -29.62 -0.96 2.89
C LYS A 118 -29.96 0.50 2.58
N GLN A 119 -29.04 1.23 1.98
CA GLN A 119 -29.20 2.63 1.56
C GLN A 119 -29.54 2.72 0.07
#